data_d0140ec5db5d709cc37c8965fbf9f45c
#
_entry.id   d0140ec5db5d709cc37c8965fbf9f45c
#
_cell.length_a   1.000
_cell.length_b   1.000
_cell.length_c   1.000
_cell.angle_alpha   90.00
_cell.angle_beta   90.00
_cell.angle_gamma   90.00
#
_symmetry.space_group_name_H-M   'P 1'
#
loop_
_entity.id
_entity.type
_entity.pdbx_description
1 polymer ?
#
loop_
_entity_poly.entity_id
_entity_poly.type
_entity_poly.pdbx_seq_one_letter_code
_entity_poly.pdbx_strand_id
1 'polypeptide(L)'
;MLRPTLLSLLLVCSPLLASAQSLEDELRAAEQQLAAALISKDAAAFERLLAPGFVLRGAPDVSRALWITNALAMCWGDRFDISEFSASGQTDQVAVVSLLLTTAQDPITCEPAIIRSLITDVWVRDGTGWRLALRHSAPPAESVAAQFAKLDPPPPLWEGSAELSLVATGGNTDTQTLGAGASVIWRPGPWTTRGRAAFVRSGTDDAVTAESLIAELRPARALSSRAEVYARGEYLVDRFSGIDHRTTVDAGLGWLLFDDGPHTLKVDGGVGVTREARLAGGDETFTAATAGAVYTWKIGPTATLHEQPLVSMAFGEAGNWRLQNSLNITVTMNRRLSVRLAHELKRINRPVPGFRKMDTVLSAALVARF
;
A
#
# COMPACT_ATOMS: atom_id res chain seq x y z
N MET A 1 56.35 26.39 -22.47
CA MET A 1 55.62 27.67 -22.32
C MET A 1 54.20 27.46 -22.76
N LEU A 2 53.25 27.41 -21.81
CA LEU A 2 51.85 27.87 -21.88
C LEU A 2 51.14 27.32 -20.63
N ARG A 3 50.83 28.20 -19.71
CA ARG A 3 50.04 27.96 -18.52
C ARG A 3 48.52 27.91 -18.90
N PRO A 4 47.69 27.03 -18.33
CA PRO A 4 46.26 27.25 -18.30
C PRO A 4 45.86 27.96 -17.02
N THR A 5 45.21 29.09 -17.18
CA THR A 5 44.48 29.85 -16.17
C THR A 5 43.24 29.07 -15.73
N LEU A 6 43.24 28.62 -14.47
CA LEU A 6 42.04 28.20 -13.75
C LEU A 6 41.23 29.46 -13.41
N LEU A 7 40.07 29.61 -14.00
CA LEU A 7 39.09 30.64 -13.67
C LEU A 7 38.14 30.11 -12.59
N SER A 8 38.20 30.80 -11.47
CA SER A 8 37.40 30.61 -10.27
C SER A 8 35.91 30.77 -10.57
N LEU A 9 35.13 29.73 -10.28
CA LEU A 9 33.65 29.78 -10.17
C LEU A 9 33.28 29.41 -8.73
N LEU A 10 33.51 30.34 -7.82
CA LEU A 10 33.05 30.28 -6.44
C LEU A 10 32.44 31.63 -6.08
N LEU A 11 31.31 31.57 -5.37
CA LEU A 11 30.56 32.65 -4.75
C LEU A 11 29.39 33.25 -5.56
N VAL A 12 28.24 32.58 -5.56
CA VAL A 12 26.94 33.30 -5.52
C VAL A 12 25.87 32.51 -4.69
N CYS A 13 26.26 31.80 -3.64
CA CYS A 13 25.26 31.08 -2.80
C CYS A 13 25.22 31.54 -1.32
N SER A 14 25.92 32.60 -0.95
CA SER A 14 26.09 32.94 0.47
C SER A 14 25.10 33.95 1.10
N PRO A 15 24.40 34.84 0.40
CA PRO A 15 23.55 35.82 1.08
C PRO A 15 22.16 35.24 1.52
N LEU A 16 21.63 34.20 0.86
CA LEU A 16 20.33 33.64 1.22
C LEU A 16 20.37 32.78 2.49
N LEU A 17 21.45 32.05 2.73
CA LEU A 17 21.61 31.27 3.97
C LEU A 17 21.86 32.17 5.19
N ALA A 18 22.59 33.25 5.04
CA ALA A 18 22.83 34.22 6.12
C ALA A 18 21.55 34.99 6.53
N SER A 19 20.66 35.31 5.58
CA SER A 19 19.37 35.95 5.88
C SER A 19 18.36 34.98 6.51
N ALA A 20 18.36 33.71 6.15
CA ALA A 20 17.50 32.71 6.78
C ALA A 20 17.94 32.40 8.22
N GLN A 21 19.22 32.36 8.49
CA GLN A 21 19.74 32.17 9.84
C GLN A 21 19.44 33.36 10.76
N SER A 22 19.49 34.58 10.27
CA SER A 22 19.12 35.79 11.04
C SER A 22 17.61 35.87 11.34
N LEU A 23 16.74 35.41 10.42
CA LEU A 23 15.28 35.34 10.63
C LEU A 23 14.93 34.33 11.72
N GLU A 24 15.54 33.15 11.67
CA GLU A 24 15.31 32.12 12.69
C GLU A 24 15.74 32.59 14.08
N ASP A 25 16.88 33.26 14.18
CA ASP A 25 17.37 33.79 15.45
C ASP A 25 16.47 34.89 15.99
N GLU A 26 15.98 35.83 15.14
CA GLU A 26 15.06 36.88 15.54
C GLU A 26 13.73 36.29 16.08
N LEU A 27 13.16 35.30 15.38
CA LEU A 27 11.89 34.69 15.77
C LEU A 27 12.04 33.79 16.99
N ARG A 28 13.15 33.10 17.13
CA ARG A 28 13.48 32.32 18.33
C ARG A 28 13.59 33.22 19.56
N ALA A 29 14.19 34.40 19.40
CA ALA A 29 14.25 35.39 20.47
C ALA A 29 12.87 35.95 20.84
N ALA A 30 11.99 36.15 19.85
CA ALA A 30 10.62 36.59 20.07
C ALA A 30 9.78 35.53 20.84
N GLU A 31 9.92 34.25 20.49
CA GLU A 31 9.28 33.13 21.21
C GLU A 31 9.81 33.01 22.65
N GLN A 32 11.11 33.18 22.86
CA GLN A 32 11.68 33.18 24.20
C GLN A 32 11.18 34.36 25.05
N GLN A 33 11.02 35.56 24.45
CA GLN A 33 10.42 36.71 25.14
C GLN A 33 8.96 36.45 25.51
N LEU A 34 8.18 35.83 24.62
CA LEU A 34 6.80 35.45 24.91
C LEU A 34 6.73 34.41 26.04
N ALA A 35 7.60 33.40 26.02
CA ALA A 35 7.70 32.41 27.09
C ALA A 35 8.07 33.06 28.45
N ALA A 36 9.03 33.98 28.45
CA ALA A 36 9.40 34.75 29.64
C ALA A 36 8.25 35.61 30.17
N ALA A 37 7.48 36.23 29.27
CA ALA A 37 6.31 37.02 29.62
C ALA A 37 5.19 36.16 30.25
N LEU A 38 5.00 34.92 29.81
CA LEU A 38 4.06 33.96 30.40
C LEU A 38 4.47 33.60 31.83
N ILE A 39 5.75 33.28 32.05
CA ILE A 39 6.28 32.92 33.36
C ILE A 39 6.17 34.10 34.33
N SER A 40 6.57 35.30 33.90
CA SER A 40 6.59 36.50 34.75
C SER A 40 5.21 37.18 34.86
N LYS A 41 4.21 36.72 34.09
CA LYS A 41 2.86 37.35 33.99
C LYS A 41 2.93 38.83 33.60
N ASP A 42 3.82 39.16 32.63
CA ASP A 42 4.06 40.54 32.16
C ASP A 42 3.03 40.96 31.13
N ALA A 43 1.95 41.60 31.58
CA ALA A 43 0.90 42.13 30.70
C ALA A 43 1.41 43.16 29.69
N ALA A 44 2.41 43.97 30.04
CA ALA A 44 2.99 44.98 29.12
C ALA A 44 3.81 44.30 28.01
N ALA A 45 4.45 43.18 28.28
CA ALA A 45 5.13 42.39 27.25
C ALA A 45 4.11 41.79 26.28
N PHE A 46 2.97 41.27 26.74
CA PHE A 46 1.92 40.77 25.85
C PHE A 46 1.38 41.87 24.93
N GLU A 47 1.21 43.10 25.42
CA GLU A 47 0.78 44.24 24.59
C GLU A 47 1.77 44.58 23.48
N ARG A 48 3.08 44.37 23.71
CA ARG A 48 4.13 44.58 22.70
C ARG A 48 4.29 43.41 21.72
N LEU A 49 4.21 42.19 22.24
CA LEU A 49 4.49 40.97 21.45
C LEU A 49 3.29 40.49 20.63
N LEU A 50 2.08 40.79 21.03
CA LEU A 50 0.89 40.36 20.31
C LEU A 50 0.40 41.46 19.35
N ALA A 51 0.10 41.07 18.10
CA ALA A 51 -0.51 41.95 17.14
C ALA A 51 -1.93 42.37 17.63
N PRO A 52 -2.45 43.58 17.24
CA PRO A 52 -3.77 44.02 17.63
C PRO A 52 -4.90 43.03 17.29
N GLY A 53 -4.76 42.32 16.16
CA GLY A 53 -5.69 41.29 15.71
C GLY A 53 -5.33 39.87 16.09
N PHE A 54 -4.50 39.66 17.12
CA PHE A 54 -4.08 38.31 17.53
C PHE A 54 -5.24 37.37 17.85
N VAL A 55 -5.11 36.11 17.39
CA VAL A 55 -6.09 35.05 17.65
C VAL A 55 -5.35 33.77 18.04
N LEU A 56 -5.75 33.12 19.14
CA LEU A 56 -5.47 31.72 19.37
C LEU A 56 -6.53 30.89 18.66
N ARG A 57 -6.09 30.14 17.65
CA ARG A 57 -6.98 29.31 16.84
C ARG A 57 -7.44 28.09 17.64
N GLY A 58 -8.75 27.92 17.73
CA GLY A 58 -9.41 26.81 18.40
C GLY A 58 -10.86 26.65 17.92
N ALA A 59 -11.68 25.96 18.70
CA ALA A 59 -13.10 25.84 18.43
C ALA A 59 -13.90 26.09 19.74
N PRO A 60 -14.33 27.32 20.04
CA PRO A 60 -14.17 28.58 19.27
C PRO A 60 -12.75 29.16 19.36
N ASP A 61 -12.45 30.12 18.47
CA ASP A 61 -11.26 30.95 18.53
C ASP A 61 -11.24 31.84 19.79
N VAL A 62 -10.03 32.05 20.36
CA VAL A 62 -9.84 32.91 21.53
C VAL A 62 -9.25 34.24 21.08
N SER A 63 -9.94 35.31 21.39
CA SER A 63 -9.49 36.67 21.08
C SER A 63 -8.27 37.10 21.90
N ARG A 64 -7.51 38.09 21.39
CA ARG A 64 -6.35 38.67 22.07
C ARG A 64 -6.62 38.99 23.54
N ALA A 65 -7.72 39.73 23.81
CA ALA A 65 -8.06 40.16 25.16
C ALA A 65 -8.34 39.00 26.12
N LEU A 66 -9.11 38.01 25.65
CA LEU A 66 -9.41 36.80 26.42
C LEU A 66 -8.16 35.96 26.63
N TRP A 67 -7.30 35.85 25.60
CA TRP A 67 -6.05 35.12 25.72
C TRP A 67 -5.10 35.74 26.77
N ILE A 68 -4.94 37.09 26.78
CA ILE A 68 -4.12 37.79 27.77
C ILE A 68 -4.70 37.56 29.20
N THR A 69 -6.01 37.67 29.36
CA THR A 69 -6.67 37.42 30.65
C THR A 69 -6.37 36.01 31.17
N ASN A 70 -6.51 35.01 30.30
CA ASN A 70 -6.22 33.59 30.65
C ASN A 70 -4.73 33.38 30.92
N ALA A 71 -3.86 33.96 30.09
CA ALA A 71 -2.40 33.81 30.27
C ALA A 71 -1.91 34.36 31.62
N LEU A 72 -2.52 35.45 32.08
CA LEU A 72 -2.22 36.02 33.41
C LEU A 72 -2.78 35.22 34.58
N ALA A 73 -3.88 34.50 34.36
CA ALA A 73 -4.53 33.66 35.38
C ALA A 73 -3.90 32.26 35.53
N MET A 74 -3.37 31.70 34.42
CA MET A 74 -2.83 30.33 34.36
C MET A 74 -1.50 30.19 35.12
N CYS A 75 -1.13 28.94 35.44
CA CYS A 75 0.11 28.58 36.10
C CYS A 75 1.11 28.06 35.07
N TRP A 76 2.13 28.85 34.74
CA TRP A 76 3.07 28.50 33.69
C TRP A 76 4.33 27.79 34.17
N GLY A 77 4.51 27.64 35.49
CA GLY A 77 5.74 27.12 36.05
C GLY A 77 6.91 28.13 35.97
N ASP A 78 8.10 27.62 36.09
CA ASP A 78 9.35 28.41 36.15
C ASP A 78 10.19 28.31 34.86
N ARG A 79 9.84 27.38 33.95
CA ARG A 79 10.62 27.10 32.73
C ARG A 79 9.74 26.57 31.59
N PHE A 80 10.02 27.06 30.41
CA PHE A 80 9.61 26.48 29.13
C PHE A 80 10.82 25.89 28.42
N ASP A 81 10.66 24.70 27.86
CA ASP A 81 11.61 24.12 26.95
C ASP A 81 11.07 24.18 25.51
N ILE A 82 11.79 24.88 24.64
CA ILE A 82 11.46 25.07 23.23
C ILE A 82 12.39 24.17 22.39
N SER A 83 11.84 23.16 21.77
CA SER A 83 12.54 22.23 20.88
C SER A 83 11.86 22.12 19.53
N GLU A 84 12.48 21.40 18.59
CA GLU A 84 12.00 21.21 17.21
C GLU A 84 11.60 22.53 16.53
N PHE A 85 12.36 23.59 16.79
CA PHE A 85 12.08 24.93 16.31
C PHE A 85 12.44 25.06 14.82
N SER A 86 11.51 25.58 14.03
CA SER A 86 11.75 25.98 12.64
C SER A 86 11.00 27.27 12.33
N ALA A 87 11.63 28.14 11.52
CA ALA A 87 11.03 29.38 11.06
C ALA A 87 11.12 29.48 9.53
N SER A 88 10.04 29.90 8.90
CA SER A 88 9.93 30.08 7.44
C SER A 88 9.33 31.43 7.12
N GLY A 89 10.08 32.31 6.44
CA GLY A 89 9.59 33.57 5.90
C GLY A 89 8.67 33.32 4.71
N GLN A 90 7.44 33.83 4.78
CA GLN A 90 6.49 33.80 3.66
C GLN A 90 6.61 35.07 2.81
N THR A 91 6.93 36.17 3.47
CA THR A 91 7.28 37.47 2.88
C THR A 91 8.27 38.18 3.83
N ASP A 92 8.74 39.35 3.46
CA ASP A 92 9.57 40.18 4.35
C ASP A 92 8.85 40.62 5.63
N GLN A 93 7.51 40.52 5.65
CA GLN A 93 6.65 40.95 6.75
C GLN A 93 5.90 39.85 7.44
N VAL A 94 5.95 38.61 6.93
CA VAL A 94 5.19 37.46 7.47
C VAL A 94 6.08 36.23 7.57
N ALA A 95 6.12 35.63 8.74
CA ALA A 95 6.83 34.38 8.97
C ALA A 95 5.94 33.38 9.73
N VAL A 96 6.18 32.10 9.48
CA VAL A 96 5.56 31.00 10.20
C VAL A 96 6.64 30.31 11.03
N VAL A 97 6.34 30.11 12.31
CA VAL A 97 7.18 29.38 13.27
C VAL A 97 6.45 28.10 13.66
N SER A 98 7.17 27.00 13.71
CA SER A 98 6.72 25.75 14.32
C SER A 98 7.71 25.34 15.38
N LEU A 99 7.20 24.90 16.54
CA LEU A 99 8.01 24.45 17.66
C LEU A 99 7.27 23.44 18.54
N LEU A 100 8.02 22.67 19.30
CA LEU A 100 7.52 21.85 20.40
C LEU A 100 7.80 22.57 21.72
N LEU A 101 6.75 22.97 22.40
CA LEU A 101 6.80 23.58 23.72
C LEU A 101 6.58 22.52 24.78
N THR A 102 7.47 22.43 25.78
CA THR A 102 7.32 21.56 26.94
C THR A 102 7.28 22.39 28.21
N THR A 103 6.27 22.17 29.07
CA THR A 103 6.15 22.78 30.40
C THR A 103 6.25 21.70 31.46
N ALA A 104 6.71 22.07 32.66
CA ALA A 104 6.79 21.18 33.81
C ALA A 104 5.59 21.29 34.76
N GLN A 105 4.58 22.08 34.39
CA GLN A 105 3.37 22.31 35.15
C GLN A 105 2.17 22.38 34.23
N ASP A 106 1.03 21.82 34.66
CA ASP A 106 -0.23 21.98 33.97
C ASP A 106 -0.74 23.42 34.19
N PRO A 107 -0.97 24.19 33.11
CA PRO A 107 -1.36 25.58 33.21
C PRO A 107 -2.76 25.80 33.83
N ILE A 108 -3.62 24.78 33.82
CA ILE A 108 -5.01 24.86 34.30
C ILE A 108 -5.12 24.40 35.75
N THR A 109 -4.57 23.22 36.05
CA THR A 109 -4.67 22.61 37.42
C THR A 109 -3.60 23.11 38.35
N CYS A 110 -2.54 23.73 37.84
CA CYS A 110 -1.35 24.15 38.61
C CYS A 110 -0.56 22.99 39.25
N GLU A 111 -0.84 21.76 38.87
CA GLU A 111 -0.13 20.60 39.36
C GLU A 111 1.16 20.32 38.56
N PRO A 112 2.19 19.74 39.14
CA PRO A 112 3.37 19.29 38.40
C PRO A 112 2.99 18.28 37.33
N ALA A 113 3.22 18.61 36.06
CA ALA A 113 2.94 17.72 34.94
C ALA A 113 3.81 18.11 33.74
N ILE A 114 4.25 17.13 32.97
CA ILE A 114 4.95 17.38 31.72
C ILE A 114 3.90 17.53 30.61
N ILE A 115 3.63 18.76 30.22
CA ILE A 115 2.71 19.08 29.13
C ILE A 115 3.54 19.43 27.89
N ARG A 116 3.24 18.75 26.78
CA ARG A 116 3.86 18.99 25.48
C ARG A 116 2.82 19.54 24.51
N SER A 117 3.14 20.59 23.82
CA SER A 117 2.27 21.25 22.85
C SER A 117 3.03 21.55 21.56
N LEU A 118 2.51 21.07 20.44
CA LEU A 118 2.92 21.53 19.12
C LEU A 118 2.32 22.92 18.90
N ILE A 119 3.20 23.88 18.68
CA ILE A 119 2.83 25.28 18.43
C ILE A 119 3.10 25.59 16.97
N THR A 120 2.13 26.24 16.33
CA THR A 120 2.32 26.88 15.03
C THR A 120 1.88 28.33 15.16
N ASP A 121 2.83 29.23 14.93
CA ASP A 121 2.67 30.65 15.10
C ASP A 121 2.86 31.40 13.78
N VAL A 122 2.03 32.40 13.55
CA VAL A 122 2.21 33.36 12.46
C VAL A 122 2.64 34.69 13.07
N TRP A 123 3.88 35.06 12.74
CA TRP A 123 4.47 36.34 13.14
C TRP A 123 4.37 37.34 11.99
N VAL A 124 4.00 38.58 12.32
CA VAL A 124 3.94 39.70 11.37
C VAL A 124 4.91 40.80 11.82
N ARG A 125 5.63 41.38 10.88
CA ARG A 125 6.54 42.48 11.15
C ARG A 125 5.82 43.81 10.90
N ASP A 126 5.72 44.64 11.94
CA ASP A 126 5.41 46.03 11.78
C ASP A 126 6.68 46.88 11.98
N GLY A 127 6.62 48.17 11.80
CA GLY A 127 7.79 49.04 11.93
C GLY A 127 8.57 48.97 13.27
N THR A 128 8.05 48.26 14.28
CA THR A 128 8.59 48.10 15.63
C THR A 128 9.19 46.71 15.90
N GLY A 129 9.02 45.73 15.01
CA GLY A 129 9.54 44.39 15.14
C GLY A 129 8.51 43.30 14.85
N TRP A 130 8.81 42.05 15.26
CA TRP A 130 7.92 40.91 15.09
C TRP A 130 6.81 40.91 16.16
N ARG A 131 5.55 40.71 15.73
CA ARG A 131 4.39 40.52 16.58
C ARG A 131 3.63 39.27 16.22
N LEU A 132 3.20 38.51 17.20
CA LEU A 132 2.41 37.28 17.02
C LEU A 132 0.98 37.64 16.60
N ALA A 133 0.57 37.21 15.41
CA ALA A 133 -0.74 37.47 14.86
C ALA A 133 -1.70 36.29 15.02
N LEU A 134 -1.16 35.06 15.00
CA LEU A 134 -1.97 33.85 15.20
C LEU A 134 -1.10 32.79 15.89
N ARG A 135 -1.68 32.11 16.85
CA ARG A 135 -1.14 30.89 17.45
C ARG A 135 -2.13 29.76 17.29
N HIS A 136 -1.64 28.59 16.90
CA HIS A 136 -2.35 27.33 17.03
C HIS A 136 -1.55 26.42 17.96
N SER A 137 -2.23 25.85 18.97
CA SER A 137 -1.63 24.93 19.93
C SER A 137 -2.43 23.63 19.93
N ALA A 138 -1.75 22.51 19.79
CA ALA A 138 -2.35 21.19 19.88
C ALA A 138 -1.43 20.26 20.70
N PRO A 139 -1.97 19.29 21.44
CA PRO A 139 -1.14 18.24 21.99
C PRO A 139 -0.39 17.59 20.82
N PRO A 140 0.89 17.17 20.98
CA PRO A 140 1.57 16.41 19.94
C PRO A 140 0.73 15.17 19.72
N ALA A 141 0.02 15.10 18.61
CA ALA A 141 -0.56 13.85 18.17
C ALA A 141 0.59 12.84 18.05
N GLU A 142 0.39 11.62 18.50
CA GLU A 142 1.24 10.51 18.07
C GLU A 142 1.48 10.74 16.58
N SER A 143 2.70 10.93 16.21
CA SER A 143 3.11 11.69 15.03
C SER A 143 2.19 11.41 13.83
N VAL A 144 1.73 12.45 13.16
CA VAL A 144 1.02 12.35 11.86
C VAL A 144 1.80 11.40 10.94
N ALA A 145 3.14 11.40 11.02
CA ALA A 145 3.99 10.39 10.39
C ALA A 145 3.71 8.96 10.87
N ALA A 146 3.40 8.73 12.14
CA ALA A 146 3.00 7.39 12.63
C ALA A 146 1.57 7.01 12.20
N GLN A 147 0.68 7.99 12.00
CA GLN A 147 -0.62 7.73 11.40
C GLN A 147 -0.49 7.45 9.90
N PHE A 148 0.34 8.21 9.18
CA PHE A 148 0.66 7.92 7.77
C PHE A 148 1.44 6.61 7.59
N ALA A 149 2.29 6.25 8.55
CA ALA A 149 2.98 4.95 8.56
C ALA A 149 2.05 3.76 8.83
N LYS A 150 0.85 4.00 9.39
CA LYS A 150 -0.22 2.99 9.52
C LYS A 150 -1.07 2.87 8.24
N LEU A 151 -0.96 3.82 7.32
CA LEU A 151 -1.57 3.68 6.00
C LEU A 151 -0.65 2.80 5.17
N ASP A 152 -1.14 1.62 4.81
CA ASP A 152 -0.43 0.81 3.82
C ASP A 152 -0.17 1.67 2.58
N PRO A 153 1.07 1.73 2.08
CA PRO A 153 1.34 2.46 0.85
C PRO A 153 0.42 1.93 -0.26
N PRO A 154 -0.08 2.79 -1.14
CA PRO A 154 -0.90 2.32 -2.25
C PRO A 154 -0.14 1.21 -2.99
N PRO A 155 -0.85 0.14 -3.41
CA PRO A 155 -0.21 -0.96 -4.10
C PRO A 155 0.57 -0.42 -5.32
N PRO A 156 1.76 -0.94 -5.60
CA PRO A 156 2.56 -0.45 -6.71
C PRO A 156 1.82 -0.62 -8.03
N LEU A 157 2.10 0.27 -9.00
CA LEU A 157 1.50 0.23 -10.33
C LEU A 157 1.77 -1.11 -11.03
N TRP A 158 2.95 -1.68 -10.77
CA TRP A 158 3.39 -2.97 -11.30
C TRP A 158 3.91 -3.87 -10.19
N GLU A 159 3.49 -5.11 -10.20
CA GLU A 159 4.08 -6.20 -9.43
C GLU A 159 4.38 -7.36 -10.37
N GLY A 160 5.54 -7.96 -10.21
CA GLY A 160 5.95 -9.12 -10.98
C GLY A 160 6.52 -10.21 -10.08
N SER A 161 6.36 -11.47 -10.53
CA SER A 161 7.07 -12.59 -9.94
C SER A 161 7.46 -13.62 -10.98
N ALA A 162 8.57 -14.29 -10.74
CA ALA A 162 9.01 -15.46 -11.49
C ALA A 162 9.27 -16.60 -10.50
N GLU A 163 8.96 -17.82 -10.91
CA GLU A 163 9.14 -19.00 -10.07
C GLU A 163 9.74 -20.17 -10.83
N LEU A 164 10.56 -20.94 -10.10
CA LEU A 164 11.02 -22.26 -10.49
C LEU A 164 10.47 -23.26 -9.48
N SER A 165 9.89 -24.34 -9.95
CA SER A 165 9.21 -25.32 -9.11
C SER A 165 9.70 -26.76 -9.34
N LEU A 166 9.72 -27.51 -8.25
CA LEU A 166 9.68 -28.96 -8.28
C LEU A 166 8.22 -29.40 -8.23
N VAL A 167 7.81 -30.24 -9.16
CA VAL A 167 6.42 -30.67 -9.32
C VAL A 167 6.32 -32.18 -9.14
N ALA A 168 5.35 -32.61 -8.33
CA ALA A 168 4.89 -33.99 -8.26
C ALA A 168 3.45 -34.07 -8.76
N THR A 169 3.14 -34.97 -9.67
CA THR A 169 1.81 -35.12 -10.25
C THR A 169 1.23 -36.49 -9.88
N GLY A 170 -0.11 -36.53 -9.74
CA GLY A 170 -0.86 -37.76 -9.51
C GLY A 170 -2.18 -37.77 -10.29
N GLY A 171 -2.69 -38.95 -10.63
CA GLY A 171 -3.90 -39.12 -11.42
C GLY A 171 -3.64 -39.82 -12.75
N ASN A 172 -3.70 -39.11 -13.87
CA ASN A 172 -3.42 -39.69 -15.18
C ASN A 172 -1.93 -39.95 -15.40
N THR A 173 -1.07 -39.20 -14.71
CA THR A 173 0.39 -39.32 -14.77
C THR A 173 0.99 -39.16 -13.39
N ASP A 174 1.83 -40.11 -12.97
CA ASP A 174 2.57 -40.06 -11.71
C ASP A 174 4.04 -39.80 -12.04
N THR A 175 4.48 -38.54 -11.89
CA THR A 175 5.86 -38.14 -12.21
C THR A 175 6.37 -37.05 -11.28
N GLN A 176 7.68 -36.87 -11.28
CA GLN A 176 8.36 -35.72 -10.70
C GLN A 176 9.06 -34.95 -11.82
N THR A 177 8.91 -33.65 -11.81
CA THR A 177 9.47 -32.80 -12.87
C THR A 177 9.74 -31.38 -12.41
N LEU A 178 10.43 -30.62 -13.23
CA LEU A 178 10.66 -29.20 -13.01
C LEU A 178 9.67 -28.37 -13.80
N GLY A 179 9.20 -27.28 -13.19
CA GLY A 179 8.35 -26.29 -13.84
C GLY A 179 8.89 -24.87 -13.69
N ALA A 180 8.35 -23.98 -14.50
CA ALA A 180 8.64 -22.55 -14.44
C ALA A 180 7.34 -21.75 -14.56
N GLY A 181 7.26 -20.60 -13.89
CA GLY A 181 6.11 -19.72 -13.94
C GLY A 181 6.50 -18.25 -13.83
N ALA A 182 5.58 -17.40 -14.29
CA ALA A 182 5.66 -15.95 -14.13
C ALA A 182 4.27 -15.35 -13.92
N SER A 183 4.19 -14.27 -13.16
CA SER A 183 2.98 -13.49 -13.02
C SER A 183 3.27 -12.00 -13.02
N VAL A 184 2.29 -11.23 -13.44
CA VAL A 184 2.34 -9.77 -13.44
C VAL A 184 0.98 -9.22 -13.04
N ILE A 185 0.99 -8.16 -12.26
CA ILE A 185 -0.20 -7.36 -11.96
C ILE A 185 0.10 -5.92 -12.34
N TRP A 186 -0.79 -5.33 -13.11
CA TRP A 186 -0.72 -3.94 -13.54
C TRP A 186 -2.00 -3.19 -13.14
N ARG A 187 -1.84 -2.02 -12.48
CA ARG A 187 -2.95 -1.26 -11.85
C ARG A 187 -3.03 0.18 -12.34
N PRO A 188 -3.38 0.46 -13.61
CA PRO A 188 -3.56 1.83 -14.10
C PRO A 188 -4.93 2.37 -13.67
N GLY A 189 -4.95 3.22 -12.64
CA GLY A 189 -6.18 3.85 -12.14
C GLY A 189 -7.23 2.83 -11.67
N PRO A 190 -8.45 2.83 -12.24
CA PRO A 190 -9.51 1.91 -11.82
C PRO A 190 -9.36 0.49 -12.39
N TRP A 191 -8.34 0.26 -13.20
CA TRP A 191 -8.09 -1.03 -13.84
C TRP A 191 -7.08 -1.85 -13.06
N THR A 192 -7.28 -3.16 -13.04
CA THR A 192 -6.29 -4.13 -12.58
C THR A 192 -6.21 -5.24 -13.62
N THR A 193 -5.07 -5.40 -14.25
CA THR A 193 -4.82 -6.50 -15.18
C THR A 193 -3.87 -7.49 -14.54
N ARG A 194 -4.30 -8.75 -14.43
CA ARG A 194 -3.48 -9.86 -13.98
C ARG A 194 -3.11 -10.72 -15.17
N GLY A 195 -1.82 -11.01 -15.30
CA GLY A 195 -1.30 -11.97 -16.27
C GLY A 195 -0.54 -13.07 -15.53
N ARG A 196 -0.69 -14.32 -15.97
CA ARG A 196 0.16 -15.43 -15.52
C ARG A 196 0.46 -16.37 -16.66
N ALA A 197 1.63 -16.98 -16.57
CA ALA A 197 2.02 -18.10 -17.41
C ALA A 197 2.76 -19.12 -16.56
N ALA A 198 2.49 -20.41 -16.79
CA ALA A 198 3.24 -21.49 -16.15
C ALA A 198 3.43 -22.64 -17.13
N PHE A 199 4.59 -23.25 -17.07
CA PHE A 199 4.96 -24.37 -17.91
C PHE A 199 5.53 -25.49 -17.05
N VAL A 200 5.08 -26.71 -17.33
CA VAL A 200 5.56 -27.93 -16.68
C VAL A 200 5.82 -28.96 -17.77
N ARG A 201 6.96 -29.58 -17.73
CA ARG A 201 7.31 -30.66 -18.64
C ARG A 201 7.93 -31.82 -17.88
N SER A 202 7.45 -33.00 -18.17
CA SER A 202 7.97 -34.24 -17.64
C SER A 202 8.43 -35.13 -18.78
N GLY A 203 9.50 -35.88 -18.55
CA GLY A 203 10.02 -36.84 -19.50
C GLY A 203 10.68 -38.01 -18.77
N THR A 204 10.69 -39.16 -19.43
CA THR A 204 11.43 -40.36 -19.02
C THR A 204 12.18 -40.84 -20.25
N ASP A 205 13.50 -41.00 -20.16
CA ASP A 205 14.37 -41.55 -21.22
C ASP A 205 14.14 -40.92 -22.60
N ASP A 206 14.39 -39.60 -22.74
CA ASP A 206 14.25 -38.83 -23.99
C ASP A 206 12.82 -38.70 -24.55
N ALA A 207 11.81 -39.34 -23.96
CA ALA A 207 10.41 -39.20 -24.33
C ALA A 207 9.69 -38.19 -23.44
N VAL A 208 8.95 -37.24 -24.03
CA VAL A 208 8.04 -36.36 -23.30
C VAL A 208 6.84 -37.19 -22.84
N THR A 209 6.71 -37.39 -21.53
CA THR A 209 5.63 -38.18 -20.96
C THR A 209 4.41 -37.31 -20.63
N ALA A 210 4.63 -36.04 -20.29
CA ALA A 210 3.55 -35.11 -20.02
C ALA A 210 4.03 -33.64 -20.21
N GLU A 211 3.10 -32.79 -20.59
CA GLU A 211 3.33 -31.37 -20.81
C GLU A 211 2.09 -30.57 -20.43
N SER A 212 2.28 -29.48 -19.69
CA SER A 212 1.23 -28.53 -19.37
C SER A 212 1.75 -27.10 -19.52
N LEU A 213 0.99 -26.28 -20.22
CA LEU A 213 1.22 -24.84 -20.35
C LEU A 213 -0.09 -24.14 -20.07
N ILE A 214 -0.08 -23.14 -19.20
CA ILE A 214 -1.19 -22.23 -19.00
C ILE A 214 -0.71 -20.80 -19.21
N ALA A 215 -1.51 -20.02 -19.93
CA ALA A 215 -1.36 -18.58 -20.04
C ALA A 215 -2.73 -17.94 -19.81
N GLU A 216 -2.81 -16.98 -18.90
CA GLU A 216 -4.04 -16.28 -18.53
C GLU A 216 -3.81 -14.78 -18.52
N LEU A 217 -4.79 -14.04 -19.01
CA LEU A 217 -4.88 -12.59 -18.89
C LEU A 217 -6.26 -12.23 -18.37
N ARG A 218 -6.33 -11.46 -17.28
CA ARG A 218 -7.58 -11.04 -16.65
C ARG A 218 -7.56 -9.54 -16.35
N PRO A 219 -7.96 -8.67 -17.31
CA PRO A 219 -8.31 -7.30 -17.04
C PRO A 219 -9.59 -7.22 -16.22
N ALA A 220 -9.61 -6.35 -15.23
CA ALA A 220 -10.77 -6.03 -14.41
C ALA A 220 -10.84 -4.52 -14.18
N ARG A 221 -12.05 -3.98 -14.12
CA ARG A 221 -12.30 -2.58 -13.79
C ARG A 221 -13.12 -2.50 -12.52
N ALA A 222 -12.63 -1.75 -11.55
CA ALA A 222 -13.39 -1.45 -10.33
C ALA A 222 -14.63 -0.61 -10.68
N LEU A 223 -15.80 -1.05 -10.23
CA LEU A 223 -17.07 -0.35 -10.29
C LEU A 223 -17.33 0.39 -8.97
N SER A 224 -16.84 -0.18 -7.88
CA SER A 224 -16.88 0.39 -6.54
C SER A 224 -15.70 -0.14 -5.71
N SER A 225 -15.64 0.21 -4.42
CA SER A 225 -14.66 -0.36 -3.49
C SER A 225 -14.80 -1.88 -3.29
N ARG A 226 -15.96 -2.45 -3.64
CA ARG A 226 -16.26 -3.88 -3.42
C ARG A 226 -16.63 -4.64 -4.68
N ALA A 227 -16.90 -3.97 -5.79
CA ALA A 227 -17.38 -4.62 -7.03
C ALA A 227 -16.46 -4.30 -8.20
N GLU A 228 -16.25 -5.29 -9.07
CA GLU A 228 -15.54 -5.14 -10.34
C GLU A 228 -16.27 -5.87 -11.45
N VAL A 229 -16.05 -5.42 -12.69
CA VAL A 229 -16.33 -6.17 -13.90
C VAL A 229 -15.01 -6.68 -14.46
N TYR A 230 -14.99 -7.92 -14.96
CA TYR A 230 -13.79 -8.50 -15.55
C TYR A 230 -14.06 -9.17 -16.89
N ALA A 231 -13.01 -9.31 -17.67
CA ALA A 231 -12.90 -10.27 -18.75
C ALA A 231 -11.67 -11.17 -18.46
N ARG A 232 -11.71 -12.42 -18.94
CA ARG A 232 -10.59 -13.36 -18.80
C ARG A 232 -10.39 -14.11 -20.11
N GLY A 233 -9.14 -14.21 -20.52
CA GLY A 233 -8.68 -15.10 -21.59
C GLY A 233 -7.70 -16.12 -21.00
N GLU A 234 -7.93 -17.39 -21.27
CA GLU A 234 -7.07 -18.50 -20.87
C GLU A 234 -6.71 -19.33 -22.09
N TYR A 235 -5.43 -19.67 -22.20
CA TYR A 235 -4.93 -20.69 -23.12
C TYR A 235 -4.26 -21.78 -22.29
N LEU A 236 -4.67 -23.03 -22.51
CA LEU A 236 -4.19 -24.19 -21.77
C LEU A 236 -3.78 -25.29 -22.76
N VAL A 237 -2.59 -25.85 -22.58
CA VAL A 237 -2.20 -27.17 -23.04
C VAL A 237 -2.14 -28.06 -21.81
N ASP A 238 -2.79 -29.21 -21.81
CA ASP A 238 -2.80 -30.12 -20.66
C ASP A 238 -2.85 -31.57 -21.12
N ARG A 239 -1.71 -32.06 -21.57
CA ARG A 239 -1.57 -33.44 -22.03
C ARG A 239 -1.68 -34.45 -20.89
N PHE A 240 -1.57 -34.03 -19.63
CA PHE A 240 -1.88 -34.85 -18.45
C PHE A 240 -3.37 -35.24 -18.42
N SER A 241 -4.26 -34.36 -18.88
CA SER A 241 -5.70 -34.57 -18.91
C SER A 241 -6.25 -34.89 -20.30
N GLY A 242 -5.36 -35.14 -21.28
CA GLY A 242 -5.77 -35.45 -22.66
C GLY A 242 -6.21 -34.26 -23.50
N ILE A 243 -5.87 -33.04 -23.08
CA ILE A 243 -6.19 -31.80 -23.78
C ILE A 243 -4.97 -31.34 -24.58
N ASP A 244 -5.10 -31.33 -25.91
CA ASP A 244 -4.04 -30.82 -26.77
C ASP A 244 -3.94 -29.30 -26.63
N HIS A 245 -5.05 -28.60 -26.76
CA HIS A 245 -5.15 -27.19 -26.38
C HIS A 245 -6.59 -26.79 -26.07
N ARG A 246 -6.74 -25.82 -25.16
CA ARG A 246 -8.03 -25.23 -24.80
C ARG A 246 -7.92 -23.73 -24.72
N THR A 247 -8.85 -23.04 -25.36
CA THR A 247 -9.01 -21.59 -25.22
C THR A 247 -10.33 -21.30 -24.54
N THR A 248 -10.28 -20.53 -23.46
CA THR A 248 -11.48 -20.06 -22.76
C THR A 248 -11.48 -18.54 -22.75
N VAL A 249 -12.62 -17.95 -23.11
CA VAL A 249 -12.87 -16.51 -22.95
C VAL A 249 -14.15 -16.36 -22.15
N ASP A 250 -14.07 -15.66 -21.03
CA ASP A 250 -15.23 -15.37 -20.18
C ASP A 250 -15.22 -13.94 -19.67
N ALA A 251 -16.40 -13.47 -19.24
CA ALA A 251 -16.57 -12.17 -18.61
C ALA A 251 -17.59 -12.29 -17.48
N GLY A 252 -17.47 -11.43 -16.48
CA GLY A 252 -18.32 -11.53 -15.30
C GLY A 252 -18.15 -10.37 -14.34
N LEU A 253 -18.71 -10.58 -13.16
CA LEU A 253 -18.67 -9.64 -12.05
C LEU A 253 -17.97 -10.30 -10.86
N GLY A 254 -17.19 -9.51 -10.12
CA GLY A 254 -16.54 -9.91 -8.89
C GLY A 254 -16.98 -9.04 -7.72
N TRP A 255 -17.08 -9.64 -6.54
CA TRP A 255 -17.41 -8.97 -5.29
C TRP A 255 -16.42 -9.31 -4.19
N LEU A 256 -15.93 -8.26 -3.53
CA LEU A 256 -15.20 -8.35 -2.27
C LEU A 256 -16.24 -8.51 -1.15
N LEU A 257 -16.34 -9.70 -0.57
CA LEU A 257 -17.28 -10.00 0.51
C LEU A 257 -16.80 -9.44 1.83
N PHE A 258 -15.52 -9.65 2.17
CA PHE A 258 -14.89 -9.06 3.33
C PHE A 258 -13.37 -8.89 3.12
N ASP A 259 -12.82 -7.92 3.82
CA ASP A 259 -11.39 -7.62 3.95
C ASP A 259 -11.20 -7.04 5.36
N ASP A 260 -10.94 -7.92 6.33
CA ASP A 260 -10.87 -7.62 7.76
C ASP A 260 -9.45 -7.72 8.32
N GLY A 261 -8.47 -7.33 7.53
CA GLY A 261 -7.06 -7.30 7.87
C GLY A 261 -6.33 -8.61 7.55
N PRO A 262 -6.40 -9.69 8.36
CA PRO A 262 -5.74 -10.95 8.00
C PRO A 262 -6.49 -11.75 6.94
N HIS A 263 -7.79 -11.56 6.79
CA HIS A 263 -8.63 -12.34 5.91
C HIS A 263 -9.23 -11.49 4.80
N THR A 264 -9.17 -12.00 3.57
CA THR A 264 -9.82 -11.38 2.40
C THR A 264 -10.56 -12.47 1.64
N LEU A 265 -11.84 -12.25 1.33
CA LEU A 265 -12.63 -13.13 0.48
C LEU A 265 -13.28 -12.34 -0.64
N LYS A 266 -12.94 -12.74 -1.86
CA LYS A 266 -13.55 -12.26 -3.09
C LYS A 266 -14.25 -13.43 -3.79
N VAL A 267 -15.42 -13.18 -4.33
CA VAL A 267 -16.15 -14.14 -5.17
C VAL A 267 -16.39 -13.54 -6.55
N ASP A 268 -16.47 -14.38 -7.55
CA ASP A 268 -16.80 -13.95 -8.90
C ASP A 268 -17.74 -14.94 -9.58
N GLY A 269 -18.51 -14.43 -10.52
CA GLY A 269 -19.39 -15.21 -11.39
C GLY A 269 -19.42 -14.64 -12.79
N GLY A 270 -19.47 -15.50 -13.77
CA GLY A 270 -19.40 -15.10 -15.17
C GLY A 270 -19.96 -16.12 -16.13
N VAL A 271 -19.89 -15.76 -17.41
CA VAL A 271 -20.25 -16.64 -18.52
C VAL A 271 -19.18 -16.56 -19.60
N GLY A 272 -18.96 -17.65 -20.29
CA GLY A 272 -17.90 -17.71 -21.30
C GLY A 272 -18.08 -18.80 -22.34
N VAL A 273 -17.14 -18.83 -23.27
CA VAL A 273 -17.05 -19.85 -24.32
C VAL A 273 -15.71 -20.56 -24.18
N THR A 274 -15.74 -21.87 -24.25
CA THR A 274 -14.57 -22.74 -24.26
C THR A 274 -14.52 -23.51 -25.58
N ARG A 275 -13.38 -23.48 -26.22
CA ARG A 275 -13.02 -24.37 -27.33
C ARG A 275 -11.87 -25.26 -26.89
N GLU A 276 -12.06 -26.57 -27.05
CA GLU A 276 -11.14 -27.58 -26.56
C GLU A 276 -10.82 -28.57 -27.68
N ALA A 277 -9.56 -28.66 -28.07
CA ALA A 277 -9.04 -29.72 -28.92
C ALA A 277 -8.49 -30.83 -28.02
N ARG A 278 -8.90 -32.09 -28.29
CA ARG A 278 -8.62 -33.24 -27.47
C ARG A 278 -7.71 -34.23 -28.18
N LEU A 279 -6.90 -34.91 -27.41
CA LEU A 279 -6.07 -35.99 -27.95
C LEU A 279 -6.91 -37.19 -28.39
N ALA A 280 -8.11 -37.38 -27.86
CA ALA A 280 -9.07 -38.42 -28.24
C ALA A 280 -10.51 -37.92 -28.04
N GLY A 281 -11.48 -38.46 -28.78
CA GLY A 281 -12.90 -38.15 -28.62
C GLY A 281 -13.42 -36.93 -29.36
N GLY A 282 -12.57 -36.28 -30.18
CA GLY A 282 -12.94 -35.12 -30.99
C GLY A 282 -12.98 -33.80 -30.23
N ASP A 283 -13.00 -32.70 -30.97
CA ASP A 283 -13.02 -31.33 -30.46
C ASP A 283 -14.39 -30.97 -29.87
N GLU A 284 -14.40 -30.14 -28.84
CA GLU A 284 -15.61 -29.60 -28.27
C GLU A 284 -15.60 -28.07 -28.21
N THR A 285 -16.78 -27.48 -28.41
CA THR A 285 -17.04 -26.05 -28.15
C THR A 285 -18.31 -25.94 -27.36
N PHE A 286 -18.28 -25.25 -26.22
CA PHE A 286 -19.44 -25.07 -25.37
C PHE A 286 -19.38 -23.70 -24.66
N THR A 287 -20.56 -23.20 -24.32
CA THR A 287 -20.75 -22.07 -23.43
C THR A 287 -20.91 -22.56 -22.00
N ALA A 288 -20.41 -21.84 -21.03
CA ALA A 288 -20.47 -22.24 -19.63
C ALA A 288 -20.72 -21.05 -18.71
N ALA A 289 -21.41 -21.30 -17.60
CA ALA A 289 -21.38 -20.45 -16.43
C ALA A 289 -20.14 -20.79 -15.60
N THR A 290 -19.53 -19.76 -15.02
CA THR A 290 -18.38 -19.89 -14.11
C THR A 290 -18.71 -19.27 -12.76
N ALA A 291 -18.24 -19.87 -11.68
CA ALA A 291 -18.27 -19.31 -10.34
C ALA A 291 -16.93 -19.57 -9.65
N GLY A 292 -16.35 -18.55 -9.08
CA GLY A 292 -15.04 -18.64 -8.43
C GLY A 292 -15.02 -17.91 -7.09
N ALA A 293 -14.00 -18.23 -6.31
CA ALA A 293 -13.66 -17.49 -5.11
C ALA A 293 -12.15 -17.35 -4.99
N VAL A 294 -11.72 -16.30 -4.33
CA VAL A 294 -10.32 -16.08 -3.94
C VAL A 294 -10.32 -15.77 -2.47
N TYR A 295 -9.78 -16.68 -1.68
CA TYR A 295 -9.57 -16.49 -0.26
C TYR A 295 -8.09 -16.30 0.03
N THR A 296 -7.77 -15.29 0.81
CA THR A 296 -6.40 -15.00 1.27
C THR A 296 -6.40 -14.88 2.78
N TRP A 297 -5.46 -15.57 3.43
CA TRP A 297 -5.23 -15.47 4.86
C TRP A 297 -3.77 -15.13 5.13
N LYS A 298 -3.52 -13.95 5.69
CA LYS A 298 -2.21 -13.51 6.17
C LYS A 298 -1.93 -14.17 7.53
N ILE A 299 -1.15 -15.23 7.54
CA ILE A 299 -0.76 -15.97 8.74
C ILE A 299 0.48 -15.29 9.35
N GLY A 300 0.25 -14.20 10.09
CA GLY A 300 1.34 -13.40 10.65
C GLY A 300 2.13 -12.61 9.58
N PRO A 301 3.35 -12.13 9.89
CA PRO A 301 4.06 -11.16 9.06
C PRO A 301 4.71 -11.77 7.80
N THR A 302 4.92 -13.07 7.74
CA THR A 302 5.73 -13.71 6.69
C THR A 302 5.01 -14.78 5.90
N ALA A 303 3.91 -15.34 6.41
CA ALA A 303 3.21 -16.44 5.75
C ALA A 303 1.83 -16.00 5.25
N THR A 304 1.48 -16.43 4.03
CA THR A 304 0.16 -16.19 3.42
C THR A 304 -0.37 -17.48 2.83
N LEU A 305 -1.59 -17.84 3.19
CA LEU A 305 -2.36 -18.89 2.52
C LEU A 305 -3.25 -18.23 1.47
N HIS A 306 -3.32 -18.86 0.31
CA HIS A 306 -4.15 -18.41 -0.80
C HIS A 306 -4.89 -19.62 -1.38
N GLU A 307 -6.20 -19.54 -1.49
CA GLU A 307 -7.06 -20.58 -2.04
C GLU A 307 -7.97 -20.00 -3.11
N GLN A 308 -8.07 -20.68 -4.24
CA GLN A 308 -8.80 -20.21 -5.41
C GLN A 308 -9.56 -21.35 -6.09
N PRO A 309 -10.76 -21.73 -5.62
CA PRO A 309 -11.65 -22.62 -6.34
C PRO A 309 -12.33 -21.91 -7.52
N LEU A 310 -12.50 -22.63 -8.62
CA LEU A 310 -13.23 -22.22 -9.81
C LEU A 310 -14.07 -23.40 -10.32
N VAL A 311 -15.37 -23.21 -10.43
CA VAL A 311 -16.29 -24.15 -11.04
C VAL A 311 -16.76 -23.60 -12.38
N SER A 312 -16.81 -24.47 -13.39
CA SER A 312 -17.36 -24.18 -14.72
C SER A 312 -18.39 -25.25 -15.06
N MET A 313 -19.58 -24.84 -15.53
CA MET A 313 -20.67 -25.73 -15.89
C MET A 313 -21.19 -25.37 -17.28
N ALA A 314 -21.12 -26.30 -18.22
CA ALA A 314 -21.60 -26.12 -19.58
C ALA A 314 -23.12 -25.96 -19.62
N PHE A 315 -23.64 -25.00 -20.39
CA PHE A 315 -25.07 -24.84 -20.63
C PHE A 315 -25.61 -25.99 -21.48
N GLY A 316 -26.77 -26.46 -21.11
CA GLY A 316 -27.44 -27.55 -21.82
C GLY A 316 -26.94 -28.97 -21.51
N GLU A 317 -25.82 -29.07 -20.76
CA GLU A 317 -25.22 -30.36 -20.38
C GLU A 317 -24.85 -30.42 -18.91
N ALA A 318 -25.80 -30.65 -18.02
CA ALA A 318 -25.59 -30.64 -16.57
C ALA A 318 -24.46 -31.61 -16.08
N GLY A 319 -24.12 -32.62 -16.85
CA GLY A 319 -23.01 -33.52 -16.56
C GLY A 319 -21.63 -32.99 -17.00
N ASN A 320 -21.56 -31.92 -17.77
CA ASN A 320 -20.29 -31.33 -18.25
C ASN A 320 -19.89 -30.18 -17.36
N TRP A 321 -19.31 -30.50 -16.21
CA TRP A 321 -18.78 -29.54 -15.27
C TRP A 321 -17.32 -29.82 -14.91
N ARG A 322 -16.61 -28.77 -14.54
CA ARG A 322 -15.21 -28.80 -14.15
C ARG A 322 -15.02 -28.03 -12.85
N LEU A 323 -14.13 -28.54 -12.00
CA LEU A 323 -13.65 -27.88 -10.79
C LEU A 323 -12.13 -27.76 -10.89
N GLN A 324 -11.61 -26.58 -10.69
CA GLN A 324 -10.21 -26.32 -10.46
C GLN A 324 -10.06 -25.70 -9.08
N ASN A 325 -9.08 -26.12 -8.29
CA ASN A 325 -8.75 -25.51 -7.01
C ASN A 325 -7.24 -25.37 -6.87
N SER A 326 -6.80 -24.16 -6.59
CA SER A 326 -5.41 -23.84 -6.28
C SER A 326 -5.32 -23.44 -4.81
N LEU A 327 -4.64 -24.26 -4.02
CA LEU A 327 -4.33 -23.95 -2.62
C LEU A 327 -2.84 -23.79 -2.49
N ASN A 328 -2.37 -22.64 -2.01
CA ASN A 328 -0.96 -22.42 -1.81
C ASN A 328 -0.64 -21.67 -0.51
N ILE A 329 0.51 -22.00 0.08
CA ILE A 329 1.10 -21.33 1.21
C ILE A 329 2.43 -20.73 0.73
N THR A 330 2.56 -19.42 0.88
CA THR A 330 3.77 -18.68 0.54
C THR A 330 4.42 -18.14 1.80
N VAL A 331 5.70 -18.45 2.00
CA VAL A 331 6.49 -17.92 3.12
C VAL A 331 7.55 -16.97 2.57
N THR A 332 7.48 -15.72 2.99
CA THR A 332 8.41 -14.67 2.59
C THR A 332 9.72 -14.80 3.37
N MET A 333 10.82 -14.98 2.67
CA MET A 333 12.17 -15.07 3.24
C MET A 333 12.79 -13.67 3.39
N ASN A 334 12.61 -12.85 2.38
CA ASN A 334 13.05 -11.44 2.35
C ASN A 334 12.21 -10.65 1.33
N ARG A 335 12.58 -9.37 1.09
CA ARG A 335 11.81 -8.49 0.18
C ARG A 335 11.70 -9.02 -1.26
N ARG A 336 12.59 -9.89 -1.70
CA ARG A 336 12.67 -10.39 -3.09
C ARG A 336 12.40 -11.88 -3.23
N LEU A 337 12.55 -12.67 -2.17
CA LEU A 337 12.48 -14.13 -2.24
C LEU A 337 11.43 -14.69 -1.30
N SER A 338 10.70 -15.67 -1.79
CA SER A 338 9.70 -16.45 -1.03
C SER A 338 9.78 -17.92 -1.45
N VAL A 339 9.34 -18.79 -0.55
CA VAL A 339 9.08 -20.20 -0.85
C VAL A 339 7.58 -20.40 -0.91
N ARG A 340 7.10 -21.13 -1.91
CA ARG A 340 5.70 -21.50 -2.10
C ARG A 340 5.54 -23.00 -2.13
N LEU A 341 4.57 -23.50 -1.37
CA LEU A 341 4.02 -24.84 -1.52
C LEU A 341 2.63 -24.70 -2.12
N ALA A 342 2.35 -25.39 -3.21
CA ALA A 342 1.07 -25.33 -3.89
C ALA A 342 0.51 -26.72 -4.13
N HIS A 343 -0.82 -26.84 -3.98
CA HIS A 343 -1.60 -28.01 -4.32
C HIS A 343 -2.67 -27.60 -5.32
N GLU A 344 -2.58 -28.09 -6.53
CA GLU A 344 -3.56 -27.90 -7.60
C GLU A 344 -4.41 -29.15 -7.72
N LEU A 345 -5.72 -28.99 -7.75
CA LEU A 345 -6.69 -30.05 -7.98
C LEU A 345 -7.53 -29.69 -9.20
N LYS A 346 -7.60 -30.58 -10.17
CA LYS A 346 -8.45 -30.48 -11.35
C LYS A 346 -9.41 -31.67 -11.37
N ARG A 347 -10.70 -31.39 -11.51
CA ARG A 347 -11.71 -32.42 -11.70
C ARG A 347 -12.57 -32.11 -12.92
N ILE A 348 -12.61 -33.05 -13.85
CA ILE A 348 -13.43 -33.01 -15.07
C ILE A 348 -14.45 -34.14 -14.97
N ASN A 349 -15.73 -33.80 -14.88
CA ASN A 349 -16.77 -34.85 -14.70
C ASN A 349 -16.96 -35.73 -15.93
N ARG A 350 -16.74 -35.14 -17.13
CA ARG A 350 -16.67 -35.89 -18.41
C ARG A 350 -15.27 -35.75 -18.99
N PRO A 351 -14.30 -36.56 -18.57
CA PRO A 351 -12.93 -36.48 -19.05
C PRO A 351 -12.84 -36.97 -20.49
N VAL A 352 -11.70 -36.65 -21.13
CA VAL A 352 -11.34 -37.23 -22.42
C VAL A 352 -11.29 -38.75 -22.29
N PRO A 353 -11.80 -39.54 -23.27
CA PRO A 353 -11.73 -41.00 -23.24
C PRO A 353 -10.32 -41.52 -22.97
N GLY A 354 -10.19 -42.43 -21.99
CA GLY A 354 -8.91 -42.98 -21.55
C GLY A 354 -8.25 -42.18 -20.40
N PHE A 355 -8.77 -41.03 -20.01
CA PHE A 355 -8.22 -40.20 -18.92
C PHE A 355 -9.06 -40.27 -17.66
N ARG A 356 -8.44 -39.99 -16.49
CA ARG A 356 -9.11 -39.97 -15.19
C ARG A 356 -9.91 -38.67 -15.01
N LYS A 357 -10.89 -38.70 -14.09
CA LYS A 357 -11.70 -37.54 -13.76
C LYS A 357 -10.99 -36.52 -12.90
N MET A 358 -9.92 -36.90 -12.20
CA MET A 358 -9.27 -36.07 -11.21
C MET A 358 -7.76 -36.17 -11.33
N ASP A 359 -7.11 -35.04 -11.37
CA ASP A 359 -5.67 -34.88 -11.36
C ASP A 359 -5.26 -33.96 -10.22
N THR A 360 -4.13 -34.23 -9.60
CA THR A 360 -3.53 -33.41 -8.54
C THR A 360 -2.08 -33.10 -8.86
N VAL A 361 -1.66 -31.89 -8.55
CA VAL A 361 -0.28 -31.45 -8.69
C VAL A 361 0.15 -30.86 -7.35
N LEU A 362 1.21 -31.42 -6.76
CA LEU A 362 1.87 -30.86 -5.60
C LEU A 362 3.21 -30.26 -6.05
N SER A 363 3.45 -29.01 -5.73
CA SER A 363 4.66 -28.32 -6.12
C SER A 363 5.30 -27.54 -4.98
N ALA A 364 6.63 -27.45 -4.99
CA ALA A 364 7.41 -26.54 -4.17
C ALA A 364 8.21 -25.62 -5.08
N ALA A 365 8.09 -24.32 -4.89
CA ALA A 365 8.69 -23.32 -5.76
C ALA A 365 9.49 -22.28 -4.98
N LEU A 366 10.59 -21.83 -5.58
CA LEU A 366 11.27 -20.60 -5.19
C LEU A 366 10.73 -19.46 -6.04
N VAL A 367 10.22 -18.42 -5.39
CA VAL A 367 9.55 -17.28 -6.03
C VAL A 367 10.40 -16.03 -5.85
N ALA A 368 10.81 -15.42 -6.95
CA ALA A 368 11.44 -14.11 -6.98
C ALA A 368 10.38 -13.05 -7.29
N ARG A 369 10.42 -11.91 -6.55
CA ARG A 369 9.50 -10.77 -6.69
C ARG A 369 10.27 -9.52 -7.14
N PHE A 370 9.66 -8.68 -7.97
CA PHE A 370 10.23 -7.46 -8.50
C PHE A 370 9.16 -6.41 -8.84
#